data_457e132ca656c089309fb40385dbe583
#
_entry.id   457e132ca656c089309fb40385dbe583
#
_cell.length_a   1.000
_cell.length_b   1.000
_cell.length_c   1.000
_cell.angle_alpha   90.00
_cell.angle_beta   90.00
_cell.angle_gamma   90.00
#
_symmetry.space_group_name_H-M   'P 1'
#
loop_
_entity.id
_entity.type
_entity.pdbx_description
1 polymer ?
#
loop_
_entity_poly.entity_id
_entity_poly.type
_entity_poly.pdbx_seq_one_letter_code
_entity_poly.pdbx_strand_id
1 'polypeptide(L)'
;MPQQFSDCDDLWEDLRNFVSTGDFTLGKPLKEFEKNFSQLIDTKFAIGVNSGTDAIKLVLKALCVGPGDEVITAANTFVATVGAIYELGATPVFIDCDDTFCMDVSLVEQKINE
;
A
#
# COMPACT_ATOMS: atom_id res chain seq x y z
N MET A 1 2.78 -7.10 21.65
CA MET A 1 2.82 -8.17 20.63
C MET A 1 2.53 -9.57 21.18
N PRO A 2 3.04 -10.06 22.31
CA PRO A 2 2.65 -11.40 22.82
C PRO A 2 1.14 -11.57 23.02
N GLN A 3 0.44 -10.53 23.49
CA GLN A 3 -1.00 -10.55 23.74
C GLN A 3 -1.85 -10.63 22.45
N GLN A 4 -1.32 -10.17 21.32
CA GLN A 4 -2.03 -10.17 20.04
C GLN A 4 -2.25 -11.59 19.48
N PHE A 5 -1.48 -12.56 19.95
CA PHE A 5 -1.50 -13.95 19.48
C PHE A 5 -1.86 -14.95 20.60
N SER A 6 -2.36 -14.48 21.76
CA SER A 6 -2.70 -15.34 22.90
C SER A 6 -3.90 -16.24 22.65
N ASP A 7 -4.80 -15.85 21.75
CA ASP A 7 -6.07 -16.52 21.46
C ASP A 7 -6.16 -16.95 19.97
N CYS A 8 -5.05 -17.42 19.40
CA CYS A 8 -4.92 -17.72 17.98
C CYS A 8 -4.71 -19.21 17.70
N ASP A 9 -5.30 -20.11 18.51
CA ASP A 9 -5.18 -21.57 18.27
C ASP A 9 -5.71 -21.94 16.89
N ASP A 10 -6.84 -21.37 16.48
CA ASP A 10 -7.42 -21.55 15.13
C ASP A 10 -6.47 -21.12 14.02
N LEU A 11 -5.71 -20.04 14.23
CA LEU A 11 -4.73 -19.54 13.25
C LEU A 11 -3.62 -20.57 13.00
N TRP A 12 -3.16 -21.25 14.05
CA TRP A 12 -2.11 -22.25 13.92
C TRP A 12 -2.61 -23.53 13.22
N GLU A 13 -3.86 -23.89 13.43
CA GLU A 13 -4.50 -24.99 12.71
C GLU A 13 -4.67 -24.64 11.23
N ASP A 14 -5.18 -23.46 10.91
CA ASP A 14 -5.33 -22.95 9.55
C ASP A 14 -3.98 -22.90 8.83
N LEU A 15 -2.93 -22.42 9.50
CA LEU A 15 -1.59 -22.39 8.94
C LEU A 15 -1.05 -23.79 8.62
N ARG A 16 -1.25 -24.77 9.50
CA ARG A 16 -0.86 -26.16 9.24
C ARG A 16 -1.61 -26.74 8.04
N ASN A 17 -2.91 -26.48 7.98
CA ASN A 17 -3.77 -26.93 6.87
C ASN A 17 -3.31 -26.30 5.56
N PHE A 18 -3.06 -25.00 5.55
CA PHE A 18 -2.53 -24.29 4.39
C PHE A 18 -1.19 -24.85 3.91
N VAL A 19 -0.24 -25.03 4.84
CA VAL A 19 1.09 -25.59 4.50
C VAL A 19 0.96 -26.99 3.88
N SER A 20 0.00 -27.80 4.35
CA SER A 20 -0.23 -29.15 3.80
C SER A 20 -0.73 -29.15 2.36
N THR A 21 -1.36 -28.07 1.90
CA THR A 21 -1.85 -27.95 0.51
C THR A 21 -0.74 -27.67 -0.50
N GLY A 22 0.37 -27.07 -0.09
CA GLY A 22 1.43 -26.63 -0.99
C GLY A 22 1.07 -25.45 -1.89
N ASP A 23 -0.10 -24.81 -1.72
CA ASP A 23 -0.63 -23.73 -2.57
C ASP A 23 -0.09 -22.35 -2.16
N PHE A 24 1.22 -22.18 -2.25
CA PHE A 24 1.94 -21.01 -1.70
C PHE A 24 2.01 -19.80 -2.63
N THR A 25 1.72 -19.96 -3.93
CA THR A 25 1.95 -18.89 -4.90
C THR A 25 0.71 -18.59 -5.71
N LEU A 26 0.14 -17.38 -5.52
CA LEU A 26 -1.06 -16.89 -6.21
C LEU A 26 -2.26 -17.86 -6.15
N GLY A 27 -2.31 -18.63 -5.08
CA GLY A 27 -3.26 -19.73 -4.90
C GLY A 27 -4.65 -19.29 -4.47
N LYS A 28 -5.44 -20.30 -4.08
CA LYS A 28 -6.83 -20.09 -3.63
C LYS A 28 -6.95 -19.14 -2.43
N PRO A 29 -6.09 -19.21 -1.38
CA PRO A 29 -6.21 -18.31 -0.24
C PRO A 29 -6.03 -16.84 -0.60
N LEU A 30 -5.13 -16.50 -1.54
CA LEU A 30 -4.97 -15.14 -2.02
C LEU A 30 -6.23 -14.63 -2.71
N LYS A 31 -6.82 -15.44 -3.60
CA LYS A 31 -8.05 -15.09 -4.31
C LYS A 31 -9.23 -14.87 -3.36
N GLU A 32 -9.34 -15.68 -2.32
CA GLU A 32 -10.35 -15.54 -1.28
C GLU A 32 -10.13 -14.25 -0.46
N PHE A 33 -8.89 -13.96 -0.09
CA PHE A 33 -8.53 -12.73 0.58
C PHE A 33 -8.89 -11.50 -0.26
N GLU A 34 -8.47 -11.43 -1.52
CA GLU A 34 -8.77 -10.34 -2.45
C GLU A 34 -10.27 -10.12 -2.59
N LYS A 35 -11.04 -11.19 -2.74
CA LYS A 35 -12.50 -11.14 -2.82
C LYS A 35 -13.12 -10.59 -1.52
N ASN A 36 -12.74 -11.11 -0.38
CA ASN A 36 -13.30 -10.70 0.91
C ASN A 36 -12.91 -9.26 1.24
N PHE A 37 -11.67 -8.88 0.95
CA PHE A 37 -11.19 -7.53 1.18
C PHE A 37 -11.89 -6.51 0.27
N SER A 38 -12.08 -6.82 -1.01
CA SER A 38 -12.83 -5.95 -1.92
C SER A 38 -14.27 -5.71 -1.47
N GLN A 39 -14.92 -6.75 -0.92
CA GLN A 39 -16.27 -6.64 -0.35
C GLN A 39 -16.26 -5.77 0.93
N LEU A 40 -15.27 -5.95 1.80
CA LEU A 40 -15.16 -5.20 3.06
C LEU A 40 -15.03 -3.69 2.83
N ILE A 41 -14.25 -3.29 1.83
CA ILE A 41 -14.00 -1.86 1.53
C ILE A 41 -14.88 -1.31 0.40
N ASP A 42 -15.87 -2.08 -0.05
CA ASP A 42 -16.83 -1.73 -1.11
C ASP A 42 -16.14 -1.27 -2.41
N THR A 43 -15.17 -2.04 -2.87
CA THR A 43 -14.48 -1.81 -4.14
C THR A 43 -14.72 -2.96 -5.12
N LYS A 44 -14.58 -2.67 -6.40
CA LYS A 44 -14.74 -3.70 -7.44
C LYS A 44 -13.65 -4.77 -7.40
N PHE A 45 -12.44 -4.38 -7.04
CA PHE A 45 -11.28 -5.26 -7.00
C PHE A 45 -10.38 -4.92 -5.80
N ALA A 46 -9.73 -5.93 -5.27
CA ALA A 46 -8.56 -5.82 -4.43
C ALA A 46 -7.46 -6.71 -5.01
N ILE A 47 -6.23 -6.28 -4.94
CA ILE A 47 -5.08 -6.97 -5.51
C ILE A 47 -4.02 -7.13 -4.42
N GLY A 48 -3.68 -8.36 -4.11
CA GLY A 48 -2.61 -8.67 -3.17
C GLY A 48 -1.25 -8.35 -3.79
N VAL A 49 -0.44 -7.64 -3.02
CA VAL A 49 0.93 -7.28 -3.38
C VAL A 49 1.86 -7.66 -2.23
N ASN A 50 3.15 -7.66 -2.49
CA ASN A 50 4.15 -8.14 -1.55
C ASN A 50 4.45 -7.15 -0.39
N SER A 51 4.23 -5.85 -0.61
CA SER A 51 4.47 -4.81 0.39
C SER A 51 3.68 -3.54 0.11
N GLY A 52 3.56 -2.66 1.13
CA GLY A 52 2.98 -1.31 0.94
C GLY A 52 3.80 -0.46 -0.04
N THR A 53 5.11 -0.64 -0.10
CA THR A 53 5.97 0.03 -1.09
C THR A 53 5.59 -0.37 -2.51
N ASP A 54 5.40 -1.67 -2.75
CA ASP A 54 4.97 -2.15 -4.06
C ASP A 54 3.54 -1.71 -4.39
N ALA A 55 2.65 -1.61 -3.39
CA ALA A 55 1.31 -1.07 -3.60
C ALA A 55 1.37 0.35 -4.16
N ILE A 56 2.14 1.25 -3.54
CA ILE A 56 2.31 2.64 -4.00
C ILE A 56 2.94 2.65 -5.40
N LYS A 57 4.03 1.94 -5.60
CA LYS A 57 4.74 1.88 -6.87
C LYS A 57 3.86 1.37 -8.02
N LEU A 58 3.11 0.30 -7.79
CA LEU A 58 2.25 -0.28 -8.82
C LEU A 58 1.07 0.62 -9.17
N VAL A 59 0.48 1.33 -8.19
CA VAL A 59 -0.56 2.33 -8.45
C VAL A 59 -0.03 3.48 -9.27
N LEU A 60 1.10 4.07 -8.88
CA LEU A 60 1.73 5.17 -9.63
C LEU A 60 2.09 4.72 -11.06
N LYS A 61 2.62 3.52 -11.22
CA LYS A 61 2.93 2.95 -12.53
C LYS A 61 1.67 2.73 -13.38
N ALA A 62 0.57 2.29 -12.78
CA ALA A 62 -0.71 2.12 -13.47
C ALA A 62 -1.32 3.45 -13.93
N LEU A 63 -1.00 4.54 -13.22
CA LEU A 63 -1.33 5.92 -13.60
C LEU A 63 -0.34 6.52 -14.61
N CYS A 64 0.61 5.73 -15.11
CA CYS A 64 1.67 6.14 -16.05
C CYS A 64 2.63 7.20 -15.49
N VAL A 65 2.77 7.30 -14.17
CA VAL A 65 3.74 8.19 -13.53
C VAL A 65 5.17 7.70 -13.81
N GLY A 66 6.04 8.62 -14.23
CA GLY A 66 7.43 8.31 -14.58
C GLY A 66 8.34 9.55 -14.68
N PRO A 67 9.44 9.45 -15.43
CA PRO A 67 10.39 10.54 -15.59
C PRO A 67 9.75 11.81 -16.14
N GLY A 68 9.94 12.93 -15.45
CA GLY A 68 9.36 14.24 -15.80
C GLY A 68 8.08 14.56 -15.04
N ASP A 69 7.46 13.58 -14.38
CA ASP A 69 6.29 13.81 -13.52
C ASP A 69 6.71 14.20 -12.11
N GLU A 70 5.85 14.95 -11.44
CA GLU A 70 5.96 15.30 -10.02
C GLU A 70 4.84 14.64 -9.23
N VAL A 71 5.19 14.14 -8.04
CA VAL A 71 4.22 13.54 -7.12
C VAL A 71 4.29 14.24 -5.78
N ILE A 72 3.20 14.92 -5.41
CA ILE A 72 3.09 15.62 -4.14
C ILE A 72 2.88 14.64 -3.01
N THR A 73 3.66 14.78 -1.94
CA THR A 73 3.55 13.94 -0.73
C THR A 73 3.90 14.73 0.53
N ALA A 74 3.44 14.25 1.69
CA ALA A 74 3.82 14.85 2.97
C ALA A 74 5.32 14.68 3.24
N ALA A 75 5.97 15.73 3.77
CA ALA A 75 7.38 15.67 4.16
C ALA A 75 7.61 14.69 5.32
N ASN A 76 6.66 14.60 6.26
CA ASN A 76 6.66 13.66 7.38
C ASN A 76 5.99 12.33 6.98
N THR A 77 6.58 11.62 6.02
CA THR A 77 6.07 10.31 5.58
C THR A 77 7.11 9.21 5.79
N PHE A 78 6.66 7.96 5.72
CA PHE A 78 7.57 6.82 5.72
C PHE A 78 8.37 6.78 4.40
N VAL A 79 9.63 6.41 4.50
CA VAL A 79 10.58 6.40 3.37
C VAL A 79 10.09 5.61 2.15
N ALA A 80 9.23 4.62 2.35
CA ALA A 80 8.65 3.82 1.26
C ALA A 80 7.84 4.65 0.26
N THR A 81 7.13 5.70 0.73
CA THR A 81 6.36 6.59 -0.15
C THR A 81 7.27 7.31 -1.13
N VAL A 82 8.33 7.92 -0.60
CA VAL A 82 9.32 8.66 -1.41
C VAL A 82 10.10 7.71 -2.31
N GLY A 83 10.50 6.55 -1.76
CA GLY A 83 11.22 5.52 -2.51
C GLY A 83 10.43 5.00 -3.72
N ALA A 84 9.14 4.75 -3.55
CA ALA A 84 8.27 4.30 -4.63
C ALA A 84 8.15 5.33 -5.77
N ILE A 85 8.07 6.61 -5.44
CA ILE A 85 8.07 7.71 -6.42
C ILE A 85 9.40 7.76 -7.17
N TYR A 86 10.50 7.75 -6.42
CA TYR A 86 11.85 7.85 -6.97
C TYR A 86 12.21 6.67 -7.88
N GLU A 87 11.82 5.44 -7.51
CA GLU A 87 12.06 4.24 -8.33
C GLU A 87 11.39 4.29 -9.71
N LEU A 88 10.33 5.06 -9.87
CA LEU A 88 9.67 5.28 -11.15
C LEU A 88 10.31 6.41 -11.97
N GLY A 89 11.32 7.08 -11.43
CA GLY A 89 11.98 8.21 -12.06
C GLY A 89 11.21 9.52 -11.94
N ALA A 90 10.11 9.54 -11.17
CA ALA A 90 9.34 10.75 -10.87
C ALA A 90 9.99 11.56 -9.73
N THR A 91 9.65 12.84 -9.64
CA THR A 91 10.18 13.75 -8.64
C THR A 91 9.20 13.88 -7.46
N PRO A 92 9.57 13.52 -6.22
CA PRO A 92 8.74 13.80 -5.05
C PRO A 92 8.75 15.28 -4.73
N VAL A 93 7.57 15.89 -4.61
CA VAL A 93 7.37 17.28 -4.17
C VAL A 93 6.81 17.26 -2.77
N PHE A 94 7.54 17.85 -1.84
CA PHE A 94 7.17 17.81 -0.43
C PHE A 94 6.28 18.97 -0.02
N ILE A 95 5.25 18.65 0.77
CA ILE A 95 4.39 19.60 1.49
C ILE A 95 4.50 19.29 2.98
N ASP A 96 4.42 20.31 3.81
CA ASP A 96 4.43 20.15 5.25
C ASP A 96 3.14 19.51 5.76
N CYS A 97 3.15 19.08 7.02
CA CYS A 97 2.00 18.53 7.71
C CYS A 97 1.28 19.63 8.49
N ASP A 98 -0.03 19.45 8.63
CA ASP A 98 -0.84 20.24 9.56
C ASP A 98 -0.72 19.73 11.01
N ASP A 99 -1.47 20.34 11.92
CA ASP A 99 -1.49 19.98 13.35
C ASP A 99 -2.03 18.56 13.62
N THR A 100 -2.63 17.91 12.62
CA THR A 100 -3.10 16.51 12.69
C THR A 100 -2.06 15.51 12.21
N PHE A 101 -0.88 15.98 11.81
CA PHE A 101 0.19 15.22 11.18
C PHE A 101 -0.19 14.63 9.80
N CYS A 102 -1.28 15.08 9.21
CA CYS A 102 -1.62 14.80 7.83
C CYS A 102 -1.00 15.86 6.91
N MET A 103 -0.96 15.57 5.60
CA MET A 103 -0.52 16.53 4.61
C MET A 103 -1.40 17.79 4.65
N ASP A 104 -0.78 18.98 4.76
CA ASP A 104 -1.51 20.25 4.72
C ASP A 104 -2.02 20.52 3.29
N VAL A 105 -3.30 20.21 3.07
CA VAL A 105 -3.93 20.36 1.75
C VAL A 105 -4.02 21.81 1.28
N SER A 106 -3.93 22.79 2.18
CA SER A 106 -3.94 24.22 1.81
C SER A 106 -2.70 24.63 1.02
N LEU A 107 -1.61 23.86 1.14
CA LEU A 107 -0.36 24.09 0.45
C LEU A 107 -0.27 23.39 -0.92
N VAL A 108 -1.21 22.50 -1.24
CA VAL A 108 -1.16 21.67 -2.46
C VAL A 108 -1.17 22.54 -3.71
N GLU A 109 -2.11 23.49 -3.80
CA GLU A 109 -2.29 24.35 -4.99
C GLU A 109 -1.02 25.13 -5.34
N GLN A 110 -0.25 25.56 -4.32
CA GLN A 110 1.00 26.30 -4.52
C GLN A 110 2.13 25.44 -5.11
N LYS A 111 1.97 24.12 -5.09
CA LYS A 111 2.96 23.14 -5.56
C LYS A 111 2.59 22.48 -6.89
N ILE A 112 1.40 22.79 -7.41
CA ILE A 112 0.98 22.32 -8.73
C ILE A 112 1.61 23.24 -9.76
N ASN A 113 2.39 22.66 -10.67
CA ASN A 113 2.97 23.34 -11.83
C ASN A 113 2.12 23.06 -13.08
N GLU A 114 2.21 23.93 -14.10
CA GLU A 114 1.57 23.72 -15.41
C GLU A 114 2.28 22.61 -16.21
#